data_6cf08f28d3c954cbe2030e886a93d5f0
#
_entry.id   6cf08f28d3c954cbe2030e886a93d5f0
#
_cell.length_a   1.000
_cell.length_b   1.000
_cell.length_c   1.000
_cell.angle_alpha   90.00
_cell.angle_beta   90.00
_cell.angle_gamma   90.00
#
_symmetry.space_group_name_H-M   'P 1'
#
loop_
_entity.id
_entity.type
_entity.pdbx_description
1 polymer ?
#
loop_
_entity_poly.entity_id
_entity_poly.type
_entity_poly.pdbx_seq_one_letter_code
_entity_poly.pdbx_strand_id
1 'polypeptide(L)'
;MRALTVAPGIANSAGVEDVPEPPPSEGAVLVRSLVLGVCGTDREIVAGLYGWAPPGRKRLVIGHESLGTVEEAPVNSSFKRGDLVVGIVRRPDPVPCPSCAAGEWDMYRNGRYTERGIKERDGYGSEFFRIEPEFLVKLDPSLGLNGVLVEPTSIVAKAWDHTERIGRRSRVWAPKTLLVTGAGPIGLLAAMIGVQRGLNVHVLDHNDRGPKRQIVRGLGATFHVGELADMAIMQPDILMECTGVPGVVRDTLGHTAAAGIVCLLGVSTPGHDLDLDVGGLNRTMVLDNDAVFGAVNANRQHYEDAVSALQRADQRWLDSLITRRVPAQQWTQALVQQRGDIKVVVDFS
;
A
#
# COMPACT_ATOMS: atom_id res chain seq x y z
N MET A 1 15.37 -20.39 -12.11
CA MET A 1 14.01 -19.78 -12.16
C MET A 1 14.07 -18.37 -12.71
N ARG A 2 12.98 -17.92 -13.37
CA ARG A 2 12.92 -16.55 -13.90
C ARG A 2 12.57 -15.56 -12.79
N ALA A 3 13.21 -14.40 -12.81
CA ALA A 3 12.96 -13.32 -11.88
C ALA A 3 12.95 -11.96 -12.60
N LEU A 4 12.13 -11.05 -12.08
CA LEU A 4 12.03 -9.67 -12.52
C LEU A 4 13.06 -8.85 -11.76
N THR A 5 14.11 -8.38 -12.45
CA THR A 5 15.25 -7.76 -11.80
C THR A 5 15.50 -6.34 -12.30
N VAL A 6 16.13 -5.54 -11.46
CA VAL A 6 16.57 -4.17 -11.76
C VAL A 6 17.91 -3.90 -11.09
N ALA A 7 18.73 -3.02 -11.65
CA ALA A 7 19.88 -2.44 -10.96
C ALA A 7 19.46 -1.09 -10.35
N PRO A 8 19.22 -1.00 -9.03
CA PRO A 8 18.81 0.26 -8.40
C PRO A 8 19.80 1.39 -8.68
N GLY A 9 19.29 2.61 -8.88
CA GLY A 9 20.09 3.78 -9.28
C GLY A 9 20.44 3.83 -10.78
N ILE A 10 20.06 2.83 -11.58
CA ILE A 10 20.31 2.79 -13.03
C ILE A 10 18.98 2.67 -13.76
N ALA A 11 18.56 3.76 -14.42
CA ALA A 11 17.36 3.77 -15.22
C ALA A 11 17.44 2.76 -16.39
N ASN A 12 16.28 2.20 -16.78
CA ASN A 12 16.15 1.24 -17.89
C ASN A 12 16.97 -0.06 -17.72
N SER A 13 17.33 -0.41 -16.49
CA SER A 13 18.05 -1.65 -16.17
C SER A 13 17.14 -2.86 -15.90
N ALA A 14 15.82 -2.65 -15.99
CA ALA A 14 14.81 -3.68 -15.74
C ALA A 14 14.87 -4.80 -16.77
N GLY A 15 14.76 -6.06 -16.31
CA GLY A 15 14.77 -7.23 -17.18
C GLY A 15 14.23 -8.48 -16.51
N VAL A 16 14.10 -9.54 -17.30
CA VAL A 16 13.87 -10.91 -16.81
C VAL A 16 15.18 -11.64 -16.85
N GLU A 17 15.57 -12.22 -15.74
CA GLU A 17 16.82 -12.98 -15.63
C GLU A 17 16.57 -14.36 -15.06
N ASP A 18 17.43 -15.31 -15.46
CA ASP A 18 17.51 -16.61 -14.83
C ASP A 18 18.37 -16.50 -13.57
N VAL A 19 17.75 -16.74 -12.42
CA VAL A 19 18.40 -16.72 -11.11
C VAL A 19 18.31 -18.10 -10.45
N PRO A 20 19.23 -18.47 -9.55
CA PRO A 20 19.07 -19.69 -8.73
C PRO A 20 17.76 -19.66 -7.94
N GLU A 21 17.22 -20.83 -7.61
CA GLU A 21 16.14 -20.91 -6.63
C GLU A 21 16.63 -20.39 -5.27
N PRO A 22 15.75 -19.68 -4.51
CA PRO A 22 16.14 -19.12 -3.23
C PRO A 22 16.50 -20.25 -2.24
N PRO A 23 17.65 -20.16 -1.56
CA PRO A 23 18.08 -21.20 -0.62
C PRO A 23 17.21 -21.22 0.63
N PRO A 24 17.13 -22.35 1.36
CA PRO A 24 16.37 -22.46 2.61
C PRO A 24 16.74 -21.43 3.69
N SER A 25 17.95 -20.86 3.62
CA SER A 25 18.39 -19.78 4.52
C SER A 25 17.60 -18.47 4.34
N GLU A 26 16.91 -18.28 3.21
CA GLU A 26 16.06 -17.11 2.98
C GLU A 26 14.65 -17.26 3.57
N GLY A 27 14.30 -18.46 4.04
CA GLY A 27 13.02 -18.76 4.70
C GLY A 27 12.62 -20.21 4.54
N ALA A 28 11.94 -20.74 5.56
CA ALA A 28 11.57 -22.15 5.63
C ALA A 28 10.38 -22.50 4.71
N VAL A 29 9.58 -21.54 4.27
CA VAL A 29 8.43 -21.77 3.38
C VAL A 29 8.80 -21.38 1.95
N LEU A 30 8.62 -22.31 1.00
CA LEU A 30 8.73 -22.04 -0.43
C LEU A 30 7.34 -21.72 -0.97
N VAL A 31 7.23 -20.61 -1.65
CA VAL A 31 5.98 -20.12 -2.26
C VAL A 31 6.16 -20.03 -3.77
N ARG A 32 5.20 -20.55 -4.53
CA ARG A 32 5.06 -20.33 -5.96
C ARG A 32 4.27 -19.05 -6.18
N SER A 33 4.82 -18.12 -6.93
CA SER A 33 4.13 -16.87 -7.30
C SER A 33 2.96 -17.14 -8.23
N LEU A 34 1.82 -16.51 -7.96
CA LEU A 34 0.66 -16.46 -8.85
C LEU A 34 0.61 -15.12 -9.56
N VAL A 35 0.53 -14.03 -8.80
CA VAL A 35 0.55 -12.67 -9.33
C VAL A 35 1.34 -11.74 -8.42
N LEU A 36 1.84 -10.66 -9.01
CA LEU A 36 2.53 -9.57 -8.34
C LEU A 36 1.84 -8.25 -8.65
N GLY A 37 1.40 -7.51 -7.64
CA GLY A 37 0.89 -6.16 -7.83
C GLY A 37 2.01 -5.18 -8.17
N VAL A 38 1.69 -4.18 -9.00
CA VAL A 38 2.61 -3.10 -9.37
C VAL A 38 2.14 -1.78 -8.79
N CYS A 39 3.04 -1.06 -8.14
CA CYS A 39 2.75 0.25 -7.55
C CYS A 39 3.69 1.37 -8.05
N GLY A 40 3.55 2.56 -7.47
CA GLY A 40 4.41 3.70 -7.76
C GLY A 40 5.88 3.45 -7.44
N THR A 41 6.15 2.81 -6.31
CA THR A 41 7.52 2.48 -5.85
C THR A 41 8.28 1.61 -6.86
N ASP A 42 7.61 0.65 -7.50
CA ASP A 42 8.26 -0.19 -8.53
C ASP A 42 8.70 0.66 -9.73
N ARG A 43 7.89 1.65 -10.11
CA ARG A 43 8.22 2.58 -11.21
C ARG A 43 9.38 3.47 -10.84
N GLU A 44 9.45 3.98 -9.62
CA GLU A 44 10.57 4.80 -9.13
C GLU A 44 11.87 4.00 -9.09
N ILE A 45 11.82 2.73 -8.65
CA ILE A 45 12.98 1.83 -8.64
C ILE A 45 13.49 1.59 -10.07
N VAL A 46 12.59 1.30 -11.02
CA VAL A 46 12.96 1.09 -12.44
C VAL A 46 13.47 2.37 -13.09
N ALA A 47 12.97 3.53 -12.69
CA ALA A 47 13.49 4.83 -13.12
C ALA A 47 14.86 5.17 -12.52
N GLY A 48 15.39 4.36 -11.59
CA GLY A 48 16.66 4.58 -10.92
C GLY A 48 16.62 5.66 -9.83
N LEU A 49 15.43 6.04 -9.37
CA LEU A 49 15.22 7.10 -8.38
C LEU A 49 15.17 6.57 -6.94
N TYR A 50 14.97 5.27 -6.77
CA TYR A 50 14.76 4.64 -5.47
C TYR A 50 15.28 3.20 -5.45
N GLY A 51 15.37 2.59 -4.25
CA GLY A 51 15.69 1.17 -4.09
C GLY A 51 17.16 0.87 -3.83
N TRP A 52 17.42 -0.29 -3.22
CA TRP A 52 18.76 -0.78 -2.90
C TRP A 52 18.86 -2.28 -3.13
N ALA A 53 19.92 -2.72 -3.81
CA ALA A 53 20.20 -4.14 -3.98
C ALA A 53 20.66 -4.79 -2.65
N PRO A 54 20.46 -6.10 -2.49
CA PRO A 54 21.00 -6.83 -1.33
C PRO A 54 22.52 -6.65 -1.21
N PRO A 55 23.08 -6.68 0.01
CA PRO A 55 24.52 -6.53 0.24
C PRO A 55 25.34 -7.47 -0.64
N GLY A 56 26.36 -6.91 -1.30
CA GLY A 56 27.25 -7.66 -2.21
C GLY A 56 26.67 -7.97 -3.59
N ARG A 57 25.43 -7.55 -3.89
CA ARG A 57 24.78 -7.75 -5.20
C ARG A 57 24.56 -6.40 -5.92
N LYS A 58 24.51 -6.47 -7.25
CA LYS A 58 24.23 -5.29 -8.09
C LYS A 58 22.78 -5.19 -8.52
N ARG A 59 22.04 -6.28 -8.43
CA ARG A 59 20.66 -6.35 -8.86
C ARG A 59 19.74 -6.73 -7.70
N LEU A 60 18.52 -6.27 -7.80
CA LEU A 60 17.41 -6.51 -6.88
C LEU A 60 16.32 -7.25 -7.65
N VAL A 61 15.80 -8.35 -7.11
CA VAL A 61 14.50 -8.89 -7.55
C VAL A 61 13.44 -7.93 -7.04
N ILE A 62 12.67 -7.35 -7.96
CA ILE A 62 11.67 -6.33 -7.64
C ILE A 62 10.36 -6.94 -7.13
N GLY A 63 9.48 -6.11 -6.60
CA GLY A 63 8.09 -6.42 -6.28
C GLY A 63 7.86 -6.75 -4.81
N HIS A 64 6.83 -6.14 -4.26
CA HIS A 64 6.49 -6.22 -2.84
C HIS A 64 5.01 -6.57 -2.58
N GLU A 65 4.12 -6.47 -3.57
CA GLU A 65 2.71 -6.85 -3.48
C GLU A 65 2.51 -8.29 -3.98
N SER A 66 2.81 -9.31 -3.15
CA SER A 66 2.79 -10.71 -3.57
C SER A 66 1.44 -11.38 -3.40
N LEU A 67 1.17 -12.37 -4.24
CA LEU A 67 0.20 -13.43 -4.02
C LEU A 67 0.78 -14.74 -4.56
N GLY A 68 0.73 -15.80 -3.78
CA GLY A 68 1.25 -17.11 -4.18
C GLY A 68 0.60 -18.27 -3.46
N THR A 69 1.04 -19.47 -3.81
CA THR A 69 0.66 -20.71 -3.13
C THR A 69 1.87 -21.38 -2.52
N VAL A 70 1.69 -21.94 -1.32
CA VAL A 70 2.74 -22.70 -0.63
C VAL A 70 3.08 -23.96 -1.44
N GLU A 71 4.34 -24.14 -1.79
CA GLU A 71 4.86 -25.39 -2.38
C GLU A 71 5.49 -26.31 -1.34
N GLU A 72 6.28 -25.72 -0.42
CA GLU A 72 6.93 -26.44 0.67
C GLU A 72 6.78 -25.66 1.97
N ALA A 73 6.51 -26.36 3.06
CA ALA A 73 6.51 -25.78 4.39
C ALA A 73 7.02 -26.82 5.42
N PRO A 74 7.60 -26.38 6.55
CA PRO A 74 8.00 -27.29 7.62
C PRO A 74 6.80 -28.09 8.16
N VAL A 75 7.03 -29.34 8.54
CA VAL A 75 5.99 -30.26 9.02
C VAL A 75 5.19 -29.68 10.22
N ASN A 76 5.86 -28.93 11.09
CA ASN A 76 5.24 -28.31 12.27
C ASN A 76 4.78 -26.86 12.01
N SER A 77 4.71 -26.43 10.76
CA SER A 77 4.22 -25.11 10.37
C SER A 77 2.68 -25.08 10.35
N SER A 78 2.10 -23.91 10.54
CA SER A 78 0.67 -23.65 10.27
C SER A 78 0.33 -23.63 8.77
N PHE A 79 1.34 -23.64 7.92
CA PHE A 79 1.21 -23.60 6.44
C PHE A 79 1.29 -25.01 5.85
N LYS A 80 0.52 -25.24 4.80
CA LYS A 80 0.47 -26.50 4.03
C LYS A 80 0.56 -26.22 2.55
N ARG A 81 1.07 -27.18 1.78
CA ARG A 81 1.08 -27.10 0.32
C ARG A 81 -0.32 -26.77 -0.21
N GLY A 82 -0.38 -25.79 -1.12
CA GLY A 82 -1.61 -25.29 -1.71
C GLY A 82 -2.28 -24.14 -0.94
N ASP A 83 -1.82 -23.80 0.27
CA ASP A 83 -2.34 -22.62 0.98
C ASP A 83 -2.09 -21.36 0.17
N LEU A 84 -3.12 -20.52 0.00
CA LEU A 84 -3.03 -19.21 -0.60
C LEU A 84 -2.41 -18.22 0.41
N VAL A 85 -1.37 -17.49 0.00
CA VAL A 85 -0.57 -16.68 0.92
C VAL A 85 -0.08 -15.38 0.30
N VAL A 86 0.20 -14.39 1.18
CA VAL A 86 0.92 -13.16 0.85
C VAL A 86 2.08 -12.94 1.81
N GLY A 87 3.17 -12.35 1.31
CA GLY A 87 4.35 -12.02 2.09
C GLY A 87 4.29 -10.60 2.66
N ILE A 88 4.69 -10.45 3.92
CA ILE A 88 4.89 -9.14 4.55
C ILE A 88 6.18 -8.52 3.99
N VAL A 89 6.14 -7.23 3.69
CA VAL A 89 7.24 -6.52 3.00
C VAL A 89 8.41 -6.24 3.94
N ARG A 90 8.15 -5.53 5.04
CA ARG A 90 9.21 -5.05 5.93
C ARG A 90 9.69 -6.14 6.89
N ARG A 91 10.98 -6.18 7.10
CA ARG A 91 11.64 -6.97 8.14
C ARG A 91 12.12 -6.05 9.26
N PRO A 92 11.96 -6.48 10.53
CA PRO A 92 12.49 -5.74 11.65
C PRO A 92 14.02 -5.62 11.55
N ASP A 93 14.55 -4.68 12.29
CA ASP A 93 15.96 -4.53 12.48
C ASP A 93 16.60 -5.80 13.09
N PRO A 94 17.76 -6.25 12.59
CA PRO A 94 18.51 -7.31 13.23
C PRO A 94 18.90 -7.04 14.69
N VAL A 95 19.06 -5.76 15.04
CA VAL A 95 19.21 -5.33 16.45
C VAL A 95 17.88 -4.68 16.85
N PRO A 96 17.01 -5.40 17.57
CA PRO A 96 15.66 -4.92 17.84
C PRO A 96 15.65 -3.58 18.57
N CYS A 97 15.04 -2.57 17.97
CA CYS A 97 14.62 -1.37 18.71
C CYS A 97 13.33 -1.69 19.51
N PRO A 98 12.94 -0.85 20.51
CA PRO A 98 11.74 -1.12 21.30
C PRO A 98 10.47 -1.34 20.47
N SER A 99 10.27 -0.60 19.37
CA SER A 99 9.13 -0.80 18.47
C SER A 99 9.19 -2.17 17.77
N CYS A 100 10.37 -2.57 17.26
CA CYS A 100 10.53 -3.89 16.63
C CYS A 100 10.30 -5.02 17.63
N ALA A 101 10.76 -4.87 18.88
CA ALA A 101 10.55 -5.85 19.94
C ALA A 101 9.07 -6.00 20.33
N ALA A 102 8.28 -4.93 20.16
CA ALA A 102 6.83 -4.93 20.38
C ALA A 102 6.02 -5.43 19.16
N GLY A 103 6.68 -5.85 18.08
CA GLY A 103 6.01 -6.25 16.83
C GLY A 103 5.58 -5.07 15.94
N GLU A 104 5.94 -3.85 16.33
CA GLU A 104 5.66 -2.62 15.58
C GLU A 104 6.88 -2.21 14.72
N TRP A 105 7.44 -3.13 13.92
CA TRP A 105 8.60 -2.86 13.06
C TRP A 105 8.34 -1.81 11.99
N ASP A 106 7.09 -1.54 11.67
CA ASP A 106 6.64 -0.46 10.82
C ASP A 106 6.82 0.95 11.45
N MET A 107 7.04 1.00 12.78
CA MET A 107 7.35 2.20 13.57
C MET A 107 8.81 2.21 14.05
N TYR A 108 9.72 1.68 13.24
CA TYR A 108 11.16 1.58 13.55
C TYR A 108 11.79 2.93 13.96
N ARG A 109 12.89 2.87 14.72
CA ARG A 109 13.55 4.10 15.22
C ARG A 109 15.02 4.26 14.81
N ASN A 110 15.65 3.24 14.27
CA ASN A 110 17.08 3.23 13.96
C ASN A 110 17.42 3.09 12.46
N GLY A 111 16.43 2.94 11.58
CA GLY A 111 16.60 2.95 10.14
C GLY A 111 17.21 1.69 9.51
N ARG A 112 17.50 0.65 10.30
CA ARG A 112 18.18 -0.57 9.84
C ARG A 112 17.23 -1.68 9.38
N TYR A 113 16.02 -1.33 8.98
CA TYR A 113 15.07 -2.27 8.41
C TYR A 113 15.45 -2.63 6.96
N THR A 114 14.98 -3.79 6.51
CA THR A 114 15.00 -4.17 5.10
C THR A 114 13.58 -4.33 4.57
N GLU A 115 13.41 -4.25 3.24
CA GLU A 115 12.11 -4.38 2.59
C GLU A 115 12.21 -5.25 1.34
N ARG A 116 11.35 -6.23 1.25
CA ARG A 116 11.24 -7.11 0.08
C ARG A 116 10.97 -6.30 -1.19
N GLY A 117 11.85 -6.46 -2.18
CA GLY A 117 11.72 -5.80 -3.49
C GLY A 117 12.01 -4.31 -3.51
N ILE A 118 12.48 -3.74 -2.39
CA ILE A 118 12.74 -2.31 -2.25
C ILE A 118 14.12 -2.03 -1.64
N LYS A 119 14.37 -2.53 -0.43
CA LYS A 119 15.56 -2.16 0.34
C LYS A 119 16.30 -3.39 0.83
N GLU A 120 17.49 -3.62 0.21
CA GLU A 120 18.49 -4.58 0.65
C GLU A 120 18.00 -6.04 0.78
N ARG A 121 16.84 -6.35 0.21
CA ARG A 121 16.24 -7.69 0.21
C ARG A 121 15.48 -7.95 -1.08
N ASP A 122 15.72 -9.12 -1.70
CA ASP A 122 14.99 -9.53 -2.90
C ASP A 122 13.50 -9.60 -2.64
N GLY A 123 12.75 -9.15 -3.65
CA GLY A 123 11.28 -9.12 -3.66
C GLY A 123 10.64 -10.45 -4.03
N TYR A 124 9.39 -10.33 -4.39
CA TYR A 124 8.52 -11.46 -4.75
C TYR A 124 8.35 -11.63 -6.27
N GLY A 125 9.02 -10.81 -7.07
CA GLY A 125 8.94 -10.81 -8.53
C GLY A 125 9.72 -11.96 -9.19
N SER A 126 9.48 -13.19 -8.79
CA SER A 126 10.10 -14.41 -9.33
C SER A 126 9.11 -15.57 -9.33
N GLU A 127 9.40 -16.64 -10.07
CA GLU A 127 8.53 -17.83 -10.13
C GLU A 127 8.35 -18.47 -8.76
N PHE A 128 9.38 -18.40 -7.91
CA PHE A 128 9.36 -18.88 -6.53
C PHE A 128 10.07 -17.89 -5.61
N PHE A 129 9.62 -17.80 -4.37
CA PHE A 129 10.34 -17.11 -3.31
C PHE A 129 10.29 -17.91 -2.00
N ARG A 130 11.31 -17.73 -1.16
CA ARG A 130 11.29 -18.26 0.21
C ARG A 130 11.03 -17.16 1.20
N ILE A 131 10.35 -17.54 2.29
CA ILE A 131 9.93 -16.61 3.32
C ILE A 131 9.87 -17.30 4.68
N GLU A 132 10.17 -16.54 5.71
CA GLU A 132 10.03 -16.97 7.08
C GLU A 132 8.54 -17.05 7.44
N PRO A 133 8.06 -18.09 8.17
CA PRO A 133 6.64 -18.26 8.50
C PRO A 133 6.01 -17.06 9.23
N GLU A 134 6.78 -16.38 10.07
CA GLU A 134 6.34 -15.19 10.80
C GLU A 134 6.04 -13.98 9.93
N PHE A 135 6.53 -13.96 8.68
CA PHE A 135 6.26 -12.91 7.71
C PHE A 135 5.37 -13.36 6.56
N LEU A 136 4.68 -14.48 6.72
CA LEU A 136 3.73 -15.01 5.76
C LEU A 136 2.32 -14.96 6.34
N VAL A 137 1.35 -14.50 5.55
CA VAL A 137 -0.06 -14.38 5.93
C VAL A 137 -0.87 -15.32 5.07
N LYS A 138 -1.61 -16.23 5.71
CA LYS A 138 -2.52 -17.16 5.04
C LYS A 138 -3.84 -16.48 4.72
N LEU A 139 -4.33 -16.71 3.50
CA LEU A 139 -5.58 -16.16 3.02
C LEU A 139 -6.67 -17.22 2.92
N ASP A 140 -7.91 -16.79 3.01
CA ASP A 140 -9.05 -17.60 2.62
C ASP A 140 -9.01 -17.78 1.09
N PRO A 141 -9.14 -19.00 0.57
CA PRO A 141 -9.14 -19.26 -0.88
C PRO A 141 -10.21 -18.49 -1.65
N SER A 142 -11.30 -18.06 -1.01
CA SER A 142 -12.37 -17.27 -1.64
C SER A 142 -11.90 -15.90 -2.14
N LEU A 143 -10.80 -15.37 -1.60
CA LEU A 143 -10.19 -14.13 -2.10
C LEU A 143 -9.61 -14.30 -3.50
N GLY A 144 -9.21 -15.52 -3.91
CA GLY A 144 -8.65 -15.77 -5.22
C GLY A 144 -7.53 -14.76 -5.55
N LEU A 145 -7.57 -14.18 -6.75
CA LEU A 145 -6.59 -13.18 -7.18
C LEU A 145 -6.67 -11.85 -6.43
N ASN A 146 -7.81 -11.54 -5.79
CA ASN A 146 -7.98 -10.34 -4.98
C ASN A 146 -7.06 -10.34 -3.74
N GLY A 147 -6.49 -11.50 -3.38
CA GLY A 147 -5.46 -11.59 -2.35
C GLY A 147 -4.24 -10.70 -2.61
N VAL A 148 -3.94 -10.34 -3.87
CA VAL A 148 -2.85 -9.40 -4.20
C VAL A 148 -3.10 -7.99 -3.64
N LEU A 149 -4.33 -7.64 -3.33
CA LEU A 149 -4.71 -6.36 -2.73
C LEU A 149 -4.42 -6.29 -1.21
N VAL A 150 -4.01 -7.39 -0.57
CA VAL A 150 -3.76 -7.42 0.88
C VAL A 150 -2.63 -6.48 1.26
N GLU A 151 -1.53 -6.47 0.50
CA GLU A 151 -0.41 -5.58 0.81
C GLU A 151 -0.84 -4.10 0.79
N PRO A 152 -1.36 -3.53 -0.31
CA PRO A 152 -1.79 -2.13 -0.31
C PRO A 152 -2.93 -1.86 0.70
N THR A 153 -3.79 -2.83 0.97
CA THR A 153 -4.83 -2.69 2.00
C THR A 153 -4.22 -2.63 3.40
N SER A 154 -3.08 -3.29 3.65
CA SER A 154 -2.41 -3.26 4.96
C SER A 154 -1.88 -1.87 5.32
N ILE A 155 -1.42 -1.11 4.32
CA ILE A 155 -1.02 0.30 4.50
C ILE A 155 -2.22 1.13 4.94
N VAL A 156 -3.35 0.92 4.29
CA VAL A 156 -4.61 1.60 4.62
C VAL A 156 -5.14 1.17 5.99
N ALA A 157 -5.07 -0.12 6.34
CA ALA A 157 -5.47 -0.62 7.65
C ALA A 157 -4.67 0.04 8.78
N LYS A 158 -3.34 0.22 8.58
CA LYS A 158 -2.50 1.01 9.50
C LYS A 158 -2.97 2.46 9.61
N ALA A 159 -3.24 3.11 8.49
CA ALA A 159 -3.72 4.49 8.49
C ALA A 159 -5.01 4.62 9.31
N TRP A 160 -5.93 3.68 9.16
CA TRP A 160 -7.17 3.62 9.95
C TRP A 160 -6.92 3.35 11.43
N ASP A 161 -6.06 2.39 11.80
CA ASP A 161 -5.68 2.12 13.19
C ASP A 161 -5.12 3.38 13.86
N HIS A 162 -4.20 4.08 13.19
CA HIS A 162 -3.62 5.30 13.72
C HIS A 162 -4.63 6.46 13.79
N THR A 163 -5.50 6.60 12.78
CA THR A 163 -6.60 7.57 12.80
C THR A 163 -7.50 7.36 14.02
N GLU A 164 -7.89 6.12 14.29
CA GLU A 164 -8.71 5.78 15.46
C GLU A 164 -7.99 6.03 16.78
N ARG A 165 -6.70 5.65 16.88
CA ARG A 165 -5.89 5.92 18.09
C ARG A 165 -5.79 7.41 18.37
N ILE A 166 -5.55 8.24 17.34
CA ILE A 166 -5.50 9.70 17.45
C ILE A 166 -6.88 10.25 17.79
N GLY A 167 -7.95 9.75 17.17
CA GLY A 167 -9.32 10.17 17.45
C GLY A 167 -9.72 9.96 18.91
N ARG A 168 -9.27 8.86 19.53
CA ARG A 168 -9.53 8.54 20.95
C ARG A 168 -8.92 9.54 21.96
N ARG A 169 -8.17 10.54 21.51
CA ARG A 169 -7.81 11.71 22.34
C ARG A 169 -9.05 12.46 22.84
N SER A 170 -10.18 12.37 22.11
CA SER A 170 -11.50 12.78 22.59
C SER A 170 -12.34 11.57 22.99
N ARG A 171 -12.92 11.60 24.18
CA ARG A 171 -13.76 10.50 24.71
C ARG A 171 -15.08 10.32 23.92
N VAL A 172 -15.48 11.34 23.18
CA VAL A 172 -16.74 11.38 22.41
C VAL A 172 -16.49 11.48 20.90
N TRP A 173 -15.28 11.13 20.45
CA TRP A 173 -14.95 11.15 19.03
C TRP A 173 -15.83 10.17 18.24
N ALA A 174 -16.63 10.70 17.33
CA ALA A 174 -17.57 9.95 16.52
C ALA A 174 -17.62 10.55 15.10
N PRO A 175 -16.60 10.26 14.25
CA PRO A 175 -16.52 10.80 12.91
C PRO A 175 -17.67 10.31 12.06
N LYS A 176 -18.17 11.16 11.16
CA LYS A 176 -19.28 10.86 10.25
C LYS A 176 -18.86 10.91 8.78
N THR A 177 -17.91 11.77 8.46
CA THR A 177 -17.52 12.08 7.08
C THR A 177 -16.07 11.82 6.84
N LEU A 178 -15.78 11.05 5.77
CA LEU A 178 -14.46 10.80 5.24
C LEU A 178 -14.34 11.45 3.87
N LEU A 179 -13.28 12.24 3.66
CA LEU A 179 -12.81 12.66 2.34
C LEU A 179 -11.51 11.93 2.00
N VAL A 180 -11.47 11.31 0.82
CA VAL A 180 -10.27 10.68 0.26
C VAL A 180 -9.85 11.48 -0.98
N THR A 181 -8.60 11.91 -1.05
CA THR A 181 -8.03 12.49 -2.27
C THR A 181 -7.28 11.44 -3.07
N GLY A 182 -7.63 11.29 -4.35
CA GLY A 182 -7.10 10.30 -5.26
C GLY A 182 -7.91 8.99 -5.31
N ALA A 183 -8.46 8.69 -6.49
CA ALA A 183 -9.15 7.43 -6.77
C ALA A 183 -8.19 6.39 -7.41
N GLY A 184 -6.97 6.28 -6.86
CA GLY A 184 -6.03 5.20 -7.12
C GLY A 184 -6.27 4.00 -6.18
N PRO A 185 -5.42 2.95 -6.24
CA PRO A 185 -5.60 1.74 -5.42
C PRO A 185 -5.71 2.05 -3.92
N ILE A 186 -4.80 2.85 -3.38
CA ILE A 186 -4.78 3.22 -1.94
C ILE A 186 -6.04 3.99 -1.56
N GLY A 187 -6.44 5.02 -2.35
CA GLY A 187 -7.62 5.80 -2.05
C GLY A 187 -8.92 5.00 -2.14
N LEU A 188 -9.04 4.09 -3.13
CA LEU A 188 -10.22 3.23 -3.26
C LEU A 188 -10.32 2.23 -2.09
N LEU A 189 -9.19 1.66 -1.65
CA LEU A 189 -9.16 0.79 -0.47
C LEU A 189 -9.42 1.56 0.83
N ALA A 190 -8.96 2.82 0.93
CA ALA A 190 -9.28 3.70 2.05
C ALA A 190 -10.78 4.01 2.11
N ALA A 191 -11.39 4.31 0.95
CA ALA A 191 -12.82 4.53 0.83
C ALA A 191 -13.64 3.27 1.20
N MET A 192 -13.21 2.08 0.72
CA MET A 192 -13.84 0.80 1.08
C MET A 192 -13.89 0.59 2.59
N ILE A 193 -12.77 0.77 3.28
CA ILE A 193 -12.72 0.60 4.73
C ILE A 193 -13.56 1.69 5.43
N GLY A 194 -13.62 2.92 4.91
CA GLY A 194 -14.48 3.99 5.40
C GLY A 194 -15.96 3.64 5.33
N VAL A 195 -16.41 3.08 4.19
CA VAL A 195 -17.78 2.58 4.02
C VAL A 195 -18.08 1.44 4.99
N GLN A 196 -17.15 0.49 5.17
CA GLN A 196 -17.31 -0.59 6.15
C GLN A 196 -17.44 -0.11 7.60
N ARG A 197 -16.92 1.09 7.89
CA ARG A 197 -17.07 1.79 9.18
C ARG A 197 -18.36 2.62 9.30
N GLY A 198 -19.18 2.64 8.26
CA GLY A 198 -20.46 3.36 8.25
C GLY A 198 -20.33 4.87 8.06
N LEU A 199 -19.19 5.34 7.54
CA LEU A 199 -18.95 6.75 7.27
C LEU A 199 -19.63 7.18 5.96
N ASN A 200 -20.00 8.47 5.89
CA ASN A 200 -20.33 9.13 4.62
C ASN A 200 -19.03 9.40 3.88
N VAL A 201 -18.78 8.63 2.82
CA VAL A 201 -17.49 8.63 2.12
C VAL A 201 -17.56 9.42 0.83
N HIS A 202 -16.62 10.35 0.69
CA HIS A 202 -16.41 11.16 -0.50
C HIS A 202 -15.02 10.88 -1.06
N VAL A 203 -14.90 10.71 -2.39
CA VAL A 203 -13.63 10.52 -3.09
C VAL A 203 -13.46 11.62 -4.13
N LEU A 204 -12.41 12.40 -4.00
CA LEU A 204 -12.05 13.47 -4.93
C LEU A 204 -10.89 13.01 -5.83
N ASP A 205 -11.05 13.19 -7.14
CA ASP A 205 -9.96 12.98 -8.11
C ASP A 205 -9.97 14.11 -9.13
N HIS A 206 -8.81 14.46 -9.67
CA HIS A 206 -8.67 15.54 -10.66
C HIS A 206 -9.34 15.23 -12.00
N ASN A 207 -9.70 13.97 -12.26
CA ASN A 207 -10.41 13.57 -13.47
C ASN A 207 -11.30 12.33 -13.24
N ASP A 208 -12.28 12.14 -14.14
CA ASP A 208 -13.19 10.99 -14.16
C ASP A 208 -12.86 9.95 -15.23
N ARG A 209 -11.60 9.90 -15.65
CA ARG A 209 -11.15 8.99 -16.71
C ARG A 209 -11.15 7.55 -16.24
N GLY A 210 -11.59 6.64 -17.11
CA GLY A 210 -11.65 5.20 -16.82
C GLY A 210 -12.80 4.83 -15.87
N PRO A 211 -12.66 3.75 -15.08
CA PRO A 211 -13.75 3.19 -14.28
C PRO A 211 -13.93 3.86 -12.90
N LYS A 212 -13.11 4.85 -12.52
CA LYS A 212 -13.03 5.44 -11.17
C LYS A 212 -14.40 5.80 -10.59
N ARG A 213 -15.21 6.58 -11.34
CA ARG A 213 -16.54 7.01 -10.91
C ARG A 213 -17.45 5.82 -10.61
N GLN A 214 -17.44 4.81 -11.49
CA GLN A 214 -18.27 3.61 -11.32
C GLN A 214 -17.82 2.79 -10.11
N ILE A 215 -16.52 2.63 -9.92
CA ILE A 215 -15.94 1.91 -8.78
C ILE A 215 -16.33 2.59 -7.46
N VAL A 216 -16.18 3.92 -7.36
CA VAL A 216 -16.54 4.67 -6.14
C VAL A 216 -18.03 4.54 -5.85
N ARG A 217 -18.89 4.69 -6.88
CA ARG A 217 -20.35 4.52 -6.72
C ARG A 217 -20.72 3.09 -6.34
N GLY A 218 -20.01 2.11 -6.82
CA GLY A 218 -20.19 0.69 -6.47
C GLY A 218 -19.95 0.39 -4.98
N LEU A 219 -19.19 1.23 -4.29
CA LEU A 219 -19.03 1.21 -2.82
C LEU A 219 -20.21 1.85 -2.07
N GLY A 220 -21.06 2.61 -2.74
CA GLY A 220 -22.00 3.51 -2.08
C GLY A 220 -21.40 4.85 -1.67
N ALA A 221 -20.20 5.18 -2.15
CA ALA A 221 -19.51 6.45 -1.90
C ALA A 221 -19.80 7.50 -2.99
N THR A 222 -19.56 8.77 -2.67
CA THR A 222 -19.76 9.89 -3.61
C THR A 222 -18.44 10.23 -4.31
N PHE A 223 -18.45 10.29 -5.65
CA PHE A 223 -17.30 10.68 -6.46
C PHE A 223 -17.37 12.14 -6.87
N HIS A 224 -16.30 12.88 -6.63
CA HIS A 224 -16.12 14.28 -7.01
C HIS A 224 -14.97 14.41 -8.00
N VAL A 225 -15.09 15.39 -8.90
CA VAL A 225 -14.04 15.77 -9.88
C VAL A 225 -13.70 17.23 -9.68
N GLY A 226 -12.44 17.55 -9.61
CA GLY A 226 -11.96 18.92 -9.45
C GLY A 226 -10.83 19.05 -8.45
N GLU A 227 -10.70 20.21 -7.90
CA GLU A 227 -9.69 20.56 -6.88
C GLU A 227 -10.32 20.53 -5.48
N LEU A 228 -9.46 20.41 -4.45
CA LEU A 228 -9.95 20.41 -3.06
C LEU A 228 -10.63 21.75 -2.68
N ALA A 229 -10.19 22.85 -3.27
CA ALA A 229 -10.80 24.16 -3.10
C ALA A 229 -12.29 24.18 -3.50
N ASP A 230 -12.70 23.36 -4.48
CA ASP A 230 -14.10 23.23 -4.91
C ASP A 230 -14.96 22.55 -3.84
N MET A 231 -14.32 21.89 -2.88
CA MET A 231 -14.93 21.20 -1.76
C MET A 231 -14.95 22.04 -0.47
N ALA A 232 -14.73 23.36 -0.56
CA ALA A 232 -14.55 24.26 0.59
C ALA A 232 -15.70 24.22 1.63
N ILE A 233 -16.91 23.87 1.22
CA ILE A 233 -18.08 23.75 2.12
C ILE A 233 -18.04 22.41 2.89
N MET A 234 -17.34 21.40 2.36
CA MET A 234 -17.19 20.12 3.03
C MET A 234 -16.05 20.20 4.04
N GLN A 235 -16.40 20.02 5.29
CA GLN A 235 -15.43 19.91 6.40
C GLN A 235 -15.49 18.46 6.91
N PRO A 236 -14.65 17.54 6.35
CA PRO A 236 -14.68 16.14 6.76
C PRO A 236 -14.06 15.96 8.16
N ASP A 237 -14.57 15.00 8.92
CA ASP A 237 -13.96 14.61 10.20
C ASP A 237 -12.61 13.92 9.98
N ILE A 238 -12.48 13.20 8.86
CA ILE A 238 -11.25 12.49 8.47
C ILE A 238 -10.95 12.82 7.01
N LEU A 239 -9.69 13.15 6.72
CA LEU A 239 -9.18 13.32 5.37
C LEU A 239 -7.99 12.38 5.15
N MET A 240 -8.07 11.52 4.13
CA MET A 240 -6.97 10.64 3.73
C MET A 240 -6.40 11.10 2.40
N GLU A 241 -5.18 11.64 2.43
CA GLU A 241 -4.46 12.09 1.25
C GLU A 241 -3.70 10.91 0.62
N CYS A 242 -4.10 10.51 -0.60
CA CYS A 242 -3.59 9.32 -1.27
C CYS A 242 -2.93 9.60 -2.62
N THR A 243 -2.70 10.88 -2.96
CA THR A 243 -2.12 11.26 -4.25
C THR A 243 -0.61 11.49 -4.19
N GLY A 244 -0.11 12.04 -3.08
CA GLY A 244 1.27 12.54 -2.95
C GLY A 244 1.56 13.75 -3.83
N VAL A 245 0.54 14.37 -4.44
CA VAL A 245 0.72 15.59 -5.25
C VAL A 245 0.93 16.77 -4.30
N PRO A 246 2.08 17.49 -4.37
CA PRO A 246 2.43 18.52 -3.38
C PRO A 246 1.35 19.59 -3.17
N GLY A 247 0.69 20.03 -4.25
CA GLY A 247 -0.43 21.00 -4.17
C GLY A 247 -1.62 20.43 -3.39
N VAL A 248 -2.00 19.18 -3.65
CA VAL A 248 -3.09 18.48 -2.91
C VAL A 248 -2.71 18.29 -1.46
N VAL A 249 -1.46 17.86 -1.17
CA VAL A 249 -0.97 17.73 0.21
C VAL A 249 -1.08 19.06 0.96
N ARG A 250 -0.60 20.18 0.37
CA ARG A 250 -0.74 21.52 0.94
C ARG A 250 -2.21 21.86 1.24
N ASP A 251 -3.08 21.62 0.29
CA ASP A 251 -4.49 22.03 0.37
C ASP A 251 -5.29 21.17 1.37
N THR A 252 -4.82 19.94 1.70
CA THR A 252 -5.45 19.11 2.75
C THR A 252 -5.19 19.63 4.16
N LEU A 253 -4.11 20.41 4.35
CA LEU A 253 -3.77 20.95 5.65
C LEU A 253 -4.79 22.03 6.06
N GLY A 254 -5.50 21.82 7.16
CA GLY A 254 -6.55 22.73 7.63
C GLY A 254 -7.90 22.60 6.89
N HIS A 255 -8.10 21.54 6.11
CA HIS A 255 -9.36 21.29 5.39
C HIS A 255 -10.21 20.21 6.09
N THR A 256 -10.37 20.32 7.40
CA THR A 256 -11.17 19.39 8.22
C THR A 256 -12.16 20.14 9.10
N ALA A 257 -13.14 19.45 9.64
CA ALA A 257 -13.95 19.93 10.76
C ALA A 257 -13.07 20.04 12.02
N ALA A 258 -13.53 20.78 13.01
CA ALA A 258 -12.82 20.88 14.30
C ALA A 258 -12.61 19.48 14.91
N ALA A 259 -11.43 19.26 15.52
CA ALA A 259 -10.90 17.99 15.97
C ALA A 259 -10.68 16.95 14.84
N GLY A 260 -10.57 17.44 13.60
CA GLY A 260 -10.36 16.64 12.41
C GLY A 260 -8.99 15.98 12.36
N ILE A 261 -8.89 14.97 11.49
CA ILE A 261 -7.66 14.18 11.33
C ILE A 261 -7.31 14.08 9.85
N VAL A 262 -6.13 14.56 9.48
CA VAL A 262 -5.53 14.38 8.15
C VAL A 262 -4.49 13.25 8.24
N CYS A 263 -4.65 12.22 7.41
CA CYS A 263 -3.67 11.16 7.22
C CYS A 263 -3.03 11.28 5.84
N LEU A 264 -1.70 11.45 5.79
CA LEU A 264 -0.93 11.51 4.57
C LEU A 264 -0.41 10.11 4.21
N LEU A 265 -0.88 9.56 3.10
CA LEU A 265 -0.53 8.23 2.56
C LEU A 265 0.23 8.33 1.24
N GLY A 266 -0.02 9.40 0.47
CA GLY A 266 0.69 9.67 -0.77
C GLY A 266 2.13 10.11 -0.49
N VAL A 267 3.09 9.54 -1.22
CA VAL A 267 4.52 9.93 -1.13
C VAL A 267 4.84 10.91 -2.23
N SER A 268 5.30 12.10 -1.85
CA SER A 268 5.70 13.16 -2.79
C SER A 268 7.17 13.02 -3.22
N THR A 269 7.47 13.34 -4.47
CA THR A 269 8.86 13.52 -4.91
C THR A 269 9.40 14.85 -4.34
N PRO A 270 10.61 14.88 -3.76
CA PRO A 270 11.22 16.11 -3.25
C PRO A 270 11.47 17.15 -4.33
N GLY A 271 11.64 18.43 -3.94
CA GLY A 271 12.06 19.52 -4.83
C GLY A 271 10.92 20.34 -5.42
N HIS A 272 9.72 20.21 -4.85
CA HIS A 272 8.58 21.08 -5.19
C HIS A 272 8.26 22.02 -4.03
N ASP A 273 8.73 23.25 -4.11
CA ASP A 273 8.44 24.29 -3.14
C ASP A 273 7.08 24.95 -3.46
N LEU A 274 6.24 25.11 -2.45
CA LEU A 274 4.93 25.74 -2.56
C LEU A 274 4.76 26.78 -1.46
N ASP A 275 4.09 27.88 -1.79
CA ASP A 275 3.70 28.87 -0.79
C ASP A 275 2.64 28.30 0.16
N LEU A 276 2.85 28.52 1.45
CA LEU A 276 1.95 28.10 2.52
C LEU A 276 1.85 29.20 3.59
N ASP A 277 0.63 29.62 3.90
CA ASP A 277 0.36 30.45 5.07
C ASP A 277 0.49 29.63 6.37
N VAL A 278 1.72 29.49 6.84
CA VAL A 278 2.04 28.75 8.06
C VAL A 278 1.35 29.35 9.28
N GLY A 279 1.21 30.70 9.34
CA GLY A 279 0.55 31.40 10.45
C GLY A 279 -0.94 31.08 10.51
N GLY A 280 -1.63 31.15 9.38
CA GLY A 280 -3.05 30.78 9.25
C GLY A 280 -3.27 29.32 9.59
N LEU A 281 -2.48 28.41 9.01
CA LEU A 281 -2.54 26.97 9.28
C LEU A 281 -2.33 26.65 10.77
N ASN A 282 -1.28 27.20 11.38
CA ASN A 282 -1.02 27.00 12.80
C ASN A 282 -2.21 27.47 13.67
N ARG A 283 -2.78 28.64 13.34
CA ARG A 283 -3.92 29.18 14.06
C ARG A 283 -5.11 28.22 14.00
N THR A 284 -5.47 27.74 12.81
CA THR A 284 -6.58 26.78 12.61
C THR A 284 -6.33 25.51 13.39
N MET A 285 -5.19 24.85 13.18
CA MET A 285 -4.87 23.58 13.84
C MET A 285 -4.91 23.68 15.38
N VAL A 286 -4.41 24.81 15.93
CA VAL A 286 -4.39 25.01 17.39
C VAL A 286 -5.81 25.25 17.94
N LEU A 287 -6.59 26.10 17.28
CA LEU A 287 -7.92 26.47 17.76
C LEU A 287 -8.93 25.32 17.59
N ASP A 288 -8.79 24.54 16.53
CA ASP A 288 -9.70 23.43 16.21
C ASP A 288 -9.24 22.08 16.77
N ASN A 289 -8.05 22.01 17.37
CA ASN A 289 -7.45 20.77 17.87
C ASN A 289 -7.26 19.71 16.80
N ASP A 290 -6.85 20.08 15.59
CA ASP A 290 -6.65 19.17 14.48
C ASP A 290 -5.38 18.33 14.64
N ALA A 291 -5.32 17.23 13.92
CA ALA A 291 -4.13 16.39 13.82
C ALA A 291 -3.78 16.09 12.38
N VAL A 292 -2.49 16.16 12.05
CA VAL A 292 -1.92 15.72 10.78
C VAL A 292 -0.85 14.69 11.07
N PHE A 293 -0.88 13.55 10.38
CA PHE A 293 0.14 12.51 10.50
C PHE A 293 0.38 11.78 9.18
N GLY A 294 1.57 11.19 9.02
CA GLY A 294 1.91 10.33 7.90
C GLY A 294 1.86 8.86 8.28
N ALA A 295 1.49 8.00 7.32
CA ALA A 295 1.52 6.56 7.50
C ALA A 295 2.13 5.86 6.28
N VAL A 296 3.04 4.92 6.53
CA VAL A 296 3.69 4.09 5.51
C VAL A 296 3.98 2.73 6.09
N ASN A 297 3.97 1.70 5.24
CA ASN A 297 4.27 0.33 5.64
C ASN A 297 3.27 -0.27 6.65
N ALA A 298 3.45 -1.53 7.04
CA ALA A 298 2.52 -2.23 7.91
C ALA A 298 3.24 -3.32 8.72
N ASN A 299 2.69 -3.68 9.89
CA ASN A 299 3.07 -4.85 10.65
C ASN A 299 2.06 -6.00 10.41
N ARG A 300 2.28 -7.15 11.06
CA ARG A 300 1.42 -8.34 10.90
C ARG A 300 -0.06 -8.04 11.17
N GLN A 301 -0.37 -7.31 12.25
CA GLN A 301 -1.75 -7.00 12.61
C GLN A 301 -2.48 -6.25 11.48
N HIS A 302 -1.81 -5.28 10.86
CA HIS A 302 -2.39 -4.53 9.76
C HIS A 302 -2.65 -5.39 8.51
N TYR A 303 -1.79 -6.41 8.25
CA TYR A 303 -2.06 -7.42 7.20
C TYR A 303 -3.29 -8.28 7.53
N GLU A 304 -3.44 -8.72 8.77
CA GLU A 304 -4.60 -9.48 9.22
C GLU A 304 -5.89 -8.65 9.17
N ASP A 305 -5.81 -7.38 9.55
CA ASP A 305 -6.92 -6.42 9.41
C ASP A 305 -7.28 -6.18 7.93
N ALA A 306 -6.28 -6.11 7.06
CA ALA A 306 -6.48 -6.00 5.61
C ALA A 306 -7.19 -7.24 5.03
N VAL A 307 -6.77 -8.45 5.40
CA VAL A 307 -7.46 -9.69 5.02
C VAL A 307 -8.92 -9.64 5.45
N SER A 308 -9.17 -9.27 6.71
CA SER A 308 -10.52 -9.16 7.25
C SER A 308 -11.38 -8.12 6.51
N ALA A 309 -10.78 -6.98 6.12
CA ALA A 309 -11.48 -5.95 5.35
C ALA A 309 -11.83 -6.42 3.93
N LEU A 310 -10.91 -7.11 3.24
CA LEU A 310 -11.14 -7.65 1.90
C LEU A 310 -12.18 -8.78 1.88
N GLN A 311 -12.20 -9.62 2.93
CA GLN A 311 -13.21 -10.68 3.06
C GLN A 311 -14.64 -10.12 3.25
N ARG A 312 -14.78 -8.95 3.88
CA ARG A 312 -16.07 -8.27 4.03
C ARG A 312 -16.51 -7.50 2.80
N ALA A 313 -15.61 -7.27 1.84
CA ALA A 313 -15.92 -6.52 0.63
C ALA A 313 -16.65 -7.39 -0.42
N ASP A 314 -17.42 -6.74 -1.28
CA ASP A 314 -17.98 -7.41 -2.46
C ASP A 314 -16.85 -7.84 -3.40
N GLN A 315 -16.77 -9.15 -3.68
CA GLN A 315 -15.71 -9.71 -4.52
C GLN A 315 -15.72 -9.14 -5.94
N ARG A 316 -16.90 -8.85 -6.52
CA ARG A 316 -17.01 -8.24 -7.85
C ARG A 316 -16.47 -6.81 -7.85
N TRP A 317 -16.65 -6.11 -6.74
CA TRP A 317 -16.06 -4.79 -6.59
C TRP A 317 -14.53 -4.88 -6.51
N LEU A 318 -13.97 -5.82 -5.74
CA LEU A 318 -12.53 -6.06 -5.69
C LEU A 318 -11.96 -6.44 -7.06
N ASP A 319 -12.65 -7.30 -7.81
CA ASP A 319 -12.25 -7.69 -9.18
C ASP A 319 -12.14 -6.46 -10.08
N SER A 320 -13.00 -5.44 -9.90
CA SER A 320 -12.97 -4.21 -10.70
C SER A 320 -11.74 -3.33 -10.46
N LEU A 321 -11.03 -3.54 -9.35
CA LEU A 321 -9.78 -2.82 -9.03
C LEU A 321 -8.60 -3.35 -9.87
N ILE A 322 -8.57 -4.64 -10.20
CA ILE A 322 -7.51 -5.25 -11.01
C ILE A 322 -7.83 -5.02 -12.49
N THR A 323 -7.46 -3.86 -13.00
CA THR A 323 -7.85 -3.40 -14.34
C THR A 323 -7.00 -3.97 -15.45
N ARG A 324 -5.80 -4.48 -15.15
CA ARG A 324 -4.92 -5.05 -16.17
C ARG A 324 -4.02 -6.14 -15.62
N ARG A 325 -3.90 -7.25 -16.36
CA ARG A 325 -2.99 -8.36 -16.11
C ARG A 325 -1.97 -8.44 -17.23
N VAL A 326 -0.70 -8.57 -16.90
CA VAL A 326 0.42 -8.60 -17.83
C VAL A 326 1.23 -9.87 -17.58
N PRO A 327 1.50 -10.71 -18.59
CA PRO A 327 2.35 -11.89 -18.41
C PRO A 327 3.74 -11.54 -17.89
N ALA A 328 4.32 -12.39 -17.05
CA ALA A 328 5.63 -12.14 -16.42
C ALA A 328 6.75 -11.90 -17.45
N GLN A 329 6.66 -12.50 -18.63
CA GLN A 329 7.62 -12.29 -19.74
C GLN A 329 7.59 -10.86 -20.30
N GLN A 330 6.47 -10.16 -20.09
CA GLN A 330 6.24 -8.79 -20.58
C GLN A 330 6.07 -7.79 -19.44
N TRP A 331 6.56 -8.11 -18.25
CA TRP A 331 6.29 -7.35 -17.02
C TRP A 331 6.62 -5.86 -17.10
N THR A 332 7.60 -5.47 -17.92
CA THR A 332 7.92 -4.05 -18.13
C THR A 332 6.75 -3.26 -18.69
N GLN A 333 5.81 -3.91 -19.40
CA GLN A 333 4.57 -3.27 -19.84
C GLN A 333 3.64 -2.94 -18.67
N ALA A 334 3.74 -3.66 -17.55
CA ALA A 334 2.96 -3.36 -16.35
C ALA A 334 3.41 -2.07 -15.65
N LEU A 335 4.65 -1.64 -15.89
CA LEU A 335 5.21 -0.40 -15.35
C LEU A 335 4.71 0.85 -16.09
N VAL A 336 4.33 0.68 -17.37
CA VAL A 336 3.79 1.78 -18.19
C VAL A 336 2.33 1.98 -17.83
N GLN A 337 2.02 3.14 -17.24
CA GLN A 337 0.66 3.48 -16.88
C GLN A 337 -0.19 3.73 -18.13
N GLN A 338 -1.34 3.08 -18.21
CA GLN A 338 -2.32 3.26 -19.26
C GLN A 338 -3.55 4.00 -18.74
N ARG A 339 -4.30 4.59 -19.68
CA ARG A 339 -5.54 5.28 -19.33
C ARG A 339 -6.53 4.28 -18.71
N GLY A 340 -6.99 4.55 -17.49
CA GLY A 340 -7.94 3.71 -16.78
C GLY A 340 -7.32 2.65 -15.88
N ASP A 341 -5.98 2.53 -15.83
CA ASP A 341 -5.33 1.65 -14.86
C ASP A 341 -5.64 2.07 -13.42
N ILE A 342 -6.12 1.13 -12.63
CA ILE A 342 -6.22 1.22 -11.17
C ILE A 342 -5.11 0.35 -10.57
N LYS A 343 -5.30 -0.96 -10.51
CA LYS A 343 -4.25 -1.91 -10.13
C LYS A 343 -3.86 -2.74 -11.35
N VAL A 344 -2.57 -2.74 -11.62
CA VAL A 344 -1.95 -3.61 -12.63
C VAL A 344 -1.24 -4.74 -11.92
N VAL A 345 -1.36 -5.95 -12.43
CA VAL A 345 -0.67 -7.11 -11.88
C VAL A 345 0.15 -7.82 -12.95
N VAL A 346 1.29 -8.36 -12.53
CA VAL A 346 2.12 -9.27 -13.33
C VAL A 346 1.70 -10.70 -13.00
N ASP A 347 1.40 -11.49 -14.04
CA ASP A 347 0.88 -12.85 -13.95
C ASP A 347 1.98 -13.86 -14.22
N PHE A 348 2.21 -14.78 -13.29
CA PHE A 348 3.20 -15.86 -13.36
C PHE A 348 2.60 -17.21 -13.77
N SER A 349 1.26 -17.28 -13.97
CA SER A 349 0.57 -18.52 -14.36
C SER A 349 0.85 -18.96 -15.80
#